data_81de201a1692c9b90c158141c745d77c
#
_entry.id   81de201a1692c9b90c158141c745d77c
#
_cell.length_a   1.000
_cell.length_b   1.000
_cell.length_c   1.000
_cell.angle_alpha   90.00
_cell.angle_beta   90.00
_cell.angle_gamma   90.00
#
_symmetry.space_group_name_H-M   'P 1'
#
loop_
_entity.id
_entity.type
_entity.pdbx_description
1 polymer ?
#
loop_
_entity_poly.entity_id
_entity_poly.type
_entity_poly.pdbx_seq_one_letter_code
_entity_poly.pdbx_strand_id
1 'polypeptide(L)'
;MKKIWVILFVIFFFVGFAVTQESQSQHTVYVECGALWDVKSEKLIPKVRIAVSLPDGKIAAVQPHQPGILLGVASGTIENIDLSKETCLPGLIDTHTHVLLQGDITDVDYDFQLLKESPEYRTIVATVNARRALEYGFTAIRDLETEGAGYADVDVKKAIENGVVPGPRMQVATRALNVTGAYPLEGYAPNVPVPHGVQVVDGPEEARKAVREQILYGADWIKVYADRNYRVREDGVLDDIPTFTMDELRAIVDEAHRERHKVASHAMALHGVHNSVEAGVDSIEHGAYIADEDLKTMVAHDTFYVPTIFVFEYVAQGRAAEGATVWPKMLKIHEDTFRRALKAGVKIAFGTDAGGFAWTENPAQEFSYMVKYGMTPAQAIRAATVSASELLGMQDKIGTIEPGKFADIVAVLGDPLADVRVLEKVDFVMKGGMVYKKP
;
A
#
# COMPACT_ATOMS: atom_id res chain seq x y z
N MET A 1 62.75 31.01 -51.21
CA MET A 1 62.12 29.75 -50.66
C MET A 1 60.65 30.03 -50.38
N LYS A 2 59.74 29.58 -51.28
CA LYS A 2 58.32 29.80 -51.16
C LYS A 2 57.73 28.56 -50.48
N LYS A 3 57.09 28.73 -49.29
CA LYS A 3 56.38 27.69 -48.59
C LYS A 3 54.98 27.57 -49.18
N ILE A 4 54.64 26.39 -49.75
CA ILE A 4 53.33 26.05 -50.25
C ILE A 4 52.57 25.40 -49.07
N TRP A 5 51.43 25.98 -48.69
CA TRP A 5 50.52 25.41 -47.76
C TRP A 5 49.47 24.60 -48.54
N VAL A 6 49.44 23.30 -48.30
CA VAL A 6 48.33 22.40 -48.80
C VAL A 6 47.22 22.36 -47.75
N ILE A 7 46.10 22.92 -48.13
CA ILE A 7 44.86 22.82 -47.30
C ILE A 7 44.14 21.55 -47.72
N LEU A 8 44.08 20.57 -46.81
CA LEU A 8 43.27 19.34 -46.98
C LEU A 8 41.84 19.66 -46.56
N PHE A 9 40.92 19.67 -47.50
CA PHE A 9 39.46 19.69 -47.23
C PHE A 9 39.00 18.27 -46.90
N VAL A 10 38.63 18.00 -45.62
CA VAL A 10 37.96 16.78 -45.21
C VAL A 10 36.47 17.02 -45.37
N ILE A 11 35.86 16.38 -46.34
CA ILE A 11 34.42 16.39 -46.56
C ILE A 11 33.81 15.30 -45.66
N PHE A 12 33.14 15.71 -44.57
CA PHE A 12 32.31 14.82 -43.74
C PHE A 12 31.01 14.57 -44.47
N PHE A 13 30.82 13.34 -44.94
CA PHE A 13 29.49 12.83 -45.36
C PHE A 13 28.70 12.52 -44.11
N PHE A 14 27.73 13.37 -43.76
CA PHE A 14 26.68 13.02 -42.82
C PHE A 14 25.71 12.06 -43.48
N VAL A 15 25.84 10.74 -43.25
CA VAL A 15 24.81 9.78 -43.55
C VAL A 15 23.75 9.95 -42.42
N GLY A 16 22.68 10.65 -42.74
CA GLY A 16 21.52 10.75 -41.88
C GLY A 16 20.85 9.39 -41.81
N PHE A 17 21.00 8.64 -40.72
CA PHE A 17 20.11 7.54 -40.40
C PHE A 17 18.77 8.14 -40.07
N ALA A 18 17.82 8.07 -41.01
CA ALA A 18 16.42 8.25 -40.70
C ALA A 18 15.99 7.05 -39.82
N VAL A 19 15.94 7.25 -38.52
CA VAL A 19 15.23 6.33 -37.62
C VAL A 19 13.76 6.46 -37.98
N THR A 20 13.27 5.52 -38.79
CA THR A 20 11.83 5.32 -38.96
C THR A 20 11.29 4.92 -37.60
N GLN A 21 10.65 5.87 -36.93
CA GLN A 21 9.85 5.60 -35.75
C GLN A 21 8.69 4.74 -36.26
N GLU A 22 8.78 3.42 -36.06
CA GLU A 22 7.62 2.53 -36.24
C GLU A 22 6.49 3.11 -35.40
N SER A 23 5.43 3.56 -36.05
CA SER A 23 4.21 3.92 -35.39
C SER A 23 3.69 2.64 -34.74
N GLN A 24 3.86 2.50 -33.43
CA GLN A 24 3.22 1.41 -32.68
C GLN A 24 1.74 1.48 -33.02
N SER A 25 1.22 0.39 -33.58
CA SER A 25 -0.20 0.29 -33.92
C SER A 25 -1.01 0.50 -32.64
N GLN A 26 -1.84 1.53 -32.61
CA GLN A 26 -2.72 1.78 -31.48
C GLN A 26 -3.63 0.56 -31.31
N HIS A 27 -3.59 -0.04 -30.12
CA HIS A 27 -4.47 -1.13 -29.72
C HIS A 27 -5.40 -0.60 -28.64
N THR A 28 -6.71 -0.76 -28.84
CA THR A 28 -7.73 -0.33 -27.88
C THR A 28 -8.44 -1.55 -27.31
N VAL A 29 -8.50 -1.62 -25.98
CA VAL A 29 -9.30 -2.60 -25.26
C VAL A 29 -10.56 -1.91 -24.74
N TYR A 30 -11.74 -2.44 -25.10
CA TYR A 30 -13.01 -2.02 -24.51
C TYR A 30 -13.39 -2.98 -23.40
N VAL A 31 -13.68 -2.43 -22.21
CA VAL A 31 -14.23 -3.16 -21.08
C VAL A 31 -15.70 -2.77 -20.95
N GLU A 32 -16.59 -3.74 -21.12
CA GLU A 32 -18.05 -3.55 -21.06
C GLU A 32 -18.56 -3.94 -19.69
N CYS A 33 -18.83 -2.97 -18.82
CA CYS A 33 -19.30 -3.20 -17.45
C CYS A 33 -20.83 -3.20 -17.36
N GLY A 34 -21.43 -4.14 -16.64
CA GLY A 34 -22.85 -4.14 -16.29
C GLY A 34 -23.22 -2.92 -15.43
N ALA A 35 -22.35 -2.58 -14.49
CA ALA A 35 -22.36 -1.32 -13.76
C ALA A 35 -20.91 -0.85 -13.49
N LEU A 36 -20.75 0.45 -13.29
CA LEU A 36 -19.51 1.06 -12.83
C LEU A 36 -19.77 1.74 -11.48
N TRP A 37 -18.99 1.43 -10.47
CA TRP A 37 -18.92 2.24 -9.27
C TRP A 37 -18.14 3.53 -9.54
N ASP A 38 -18.87 4.64 -9.63
CA ASP A 38 -18.25 5.97 -9.71
C ASP A 38 -18.01 6.50 -8.30
N VAL A 39 -16.76 6.43 -7.87
CA VAL A 39 -16.34 6.81 -6.50
C VAL A 39 -16.56 8.30 -6.21
N LYS A 40 -16.59 9.16 -7.23
CA LYS A 40 -16.79 10.61 -7.06
C LYS A 40 -18.25 10.98 -6.79
N SER A 41 -19.17 10.40 -7.56
CA SER A 41 -20.60 10.62 -7.35
C SER A 41 -21.22 9.69 -6.32
N GLU A 42 -20.47 8.67 -5.86
CA GLU A 42 -20.91 7.59 -4.97
C GLU A 42 -22.16 6.87 -5.50
N LYS A 43 -22.17 6.61 -6.81
CA LYS A 43 -23.29 5.96 -7.50
C LYS A 43 -22.83 4.83 -8.40
N LEU A 44 -23.70 3.83 -8.56
CA LEU A 44 -23.56 2.83 -9.60
C LEU A 44 -24.13 3.41 -10.92
N ILE A 45 -23.27 3.50 -11.93
CA ILE A 45 -23.66 3.92 -13.28
C ILE A 45 -23.87 2.65 -14.11
N PRO A 46 -25.09 2.38 -14.58
CA PRO A 46 -25.37 1.14 -15.33
C PRO A 46 -24.81 1.20 -16.75
N LYS A 47 -24.40 0.04 -17.26
CA LYS A 47 -23.99 -0.18 -18.66
C LYS A 47 -22.94 0.83 -19.14
N VAL A 48 -21.73 0.69 -18.63
CA VAL A 48 -20.61 1.58 -18.95
C VAL A 48 -19.61 0.83 -19.83
N ARG A 49 -19.07 1.52 -20.83
CA ARG A 49 -17.91 1.12 -21.61
C ARG A 49 -16.70 1.93 -21.19
N ILE A 50 -15.59 1.26 -20.91
CA ILE A 50 -14.29 1.86 -20.64
C ILE A 50 -13.38 1.55 -21.81
N ALA A 51 -12.82 2.59 -22.45
CA ALA A 51 -11.82 2.44 -23.50
C ALA A 51 -10.43 2.57 -22.90
N VAL A 52 -9.57 1.59 -23.13
CA VAL A 52 -8.19 1.53 -22.64
C VAL A 52 -7.23 1.58 -23.84
N SER A 53 -6.28 2.50 -23.82
CA SER A 53 -5.24 2.63 -24.82
C SER A 53 -4.03 1.77 -24.46
N LEU A 54 -3.53 0.98 -25.41
CA LEU A 54 -2.28 0.23 -25.28
C LEU A 54 -1.27 0.74 -26.35
N PRO A 55 0.02 0.82 -26.02
CA PRO A 55 0.66 0.23 -24.83
C PRO A 55 0.65 1.09 -23.57
N ASP A 56 0.09 2.30 -23.61
CA ASP A 56 0.15 3.26 -22.49
C ASP A 56 -0.51 2.74 -21.20
N GLY A 57 -1.44 1.78 -21.33
CA GLY A 57 -2.18 1.20 -20.24
C GLY A 57 -3.10 2.20 -19.53
N LYS A 58 -3.55 3.24 -20.25
CA LYS A 58 -4.36 4.33 -19.69
C LYS A 58 -5.79 4.27 -20.18
N ILE A 59 -6.68 4.78 -19.37
CA ILE A 59 -8.09 5.00 -19.72
C ILE A 59 -8.14 6.15 -20.72
N ALA A 60 -8.66 5.87 -21.90
CA ALA A 60 -8.87 6.87 -22.95
C ALA A 60 -10.25 7.54 -22.85
N ALA A 61 -11.29 6.76 -22.49
CA ALA A 61 -12.65 7.28 -22.32
C ALA A 61 -13.48 6.38 -21.39
N VAL A 62 -14.46 6.98 -20.72
CA VAL A 62 -15.51 6.31 -19.93
C VAL A 62 -16.86 6.88 -20.34
N GLN A 63 -17.79 6.03 -20.75
CA GLN A 63 -19.07 6.51 -21.27
C GLN A 63 -20.18 5.46 -21.15
N PRO A 64 -21.46 5.87 -21.18
CA PRO A 64 -22.57 4.93 -21.26
C PRO A 64 -22.40 3.99 -22.47
N HIS A 65 -22.64 2.70 -22.27
CA HIS A 65 -22.61 1.74 -23.37
C HIS A 65 -23.74 2.04 -24.36
N GLN A 66 -23.39 2.33 -25.62
CA GLN A 66 -24.32 2.49 -26.72
C GLN A 66 -23.97 1.46 -27.82
N PRO A 67 -24.88 0.51 -28.13
CA PRO A 67 -24.63 -0.47 -29.17
C PRO A 67 -24.29 0.20 -30.52
N GLY A 68 -23.21 -0.24 -31.16
CA GLY A 68 -22.81 0.23 -32.48
C GLY A 68 -21.99 1.53 -32.52
N ILE A 69 -21.78 2.20 -31.42
CA ILE A 69 -20.91 3.40 -31.35
C ILE A 69 -19.53 2.99 -30.85
N LEU A 70 -18.53 3.01 -31.73
CA LEU A 70 -17.12 2.91 -31.39
C LEU A 70 -16.56 4.31 -31.28
N LEU A 71 -16.17 4.74 -30.09
CA LEU A 71 -15.69 6.09 -29.84
C LEU A 71 -14.16 6.12 -29.81
N GLY A 72 -13.59 7.05 -30.56
CA GLY A 72 -12.24 7.54 -30.36
C GLY A 72 -11.09 6.67 -30.85
N VAL A 73 -11.31 5.67 -31.70
CA VAL A 73 -10.24 4.86 -32.25
C VAL A 73 -9.95 5.24 -33.69
N ALA A 74 -8.86 5.97 -33.88
CA ALA A 74 -8.24 6.05 -35.19
C ALA A 74 -7.49 4.73 -35.41
N SER A 75 -7.87 3.94 -36.41
CA SER A 75 -7.18 2.77 -36.99
C SER A 75 -6.32 1.92 -36.01
N GLY A 76 -6.79 0.77 -35.58
CA GLY A 76 -6.02 -0.16 -34.75
C GLY A 76 -6.76 -1.47 -34.48
N THR A 77 -6.13 -2.38 -33.75
CA THR A 77 -6.77 -3.62 -33.29
C THR A 77 -7.70 -3.30 -32.11
N ILE A 78 -8.91 -3.88 -32.13
CA ILE A 78 -9.90 -3.74 -31.06
C ILE A 78 -10.06 -5.08 -30.36
N GLU A 79 -9.93 -5.07 -29.03
CA GLU A 79 -10.28 -6.20 -28.16
C GLU A 79 -11.49 -5.80 -27.31
N ASN A 80 -12.44 -6.71 -27.10
CA ASN A 80 -13.58 -6.50 -26.23
C ASN A 80 -13.53 -7.48 -25.05
N ILE A 81 -13.70 -6.95 -23.86
CA ILE A 81 -13.84 -7.70 -22.61
C ILE A 81 -15.26 -7.51 -22.12
N ASP A 82 -16.04 -8.60 -22.10
CA ASP A 82 -17.44 -8.58 -21.66
C ASP A 82 -17.54 -8.83 -20.16
N LEU A 83 -17.84 -7.77 -19.41
CA LEU A 83 -18.16 -7.76 -17.99
C LEU A 83 -19.58 -7.22 -17.78
N SER A 84 -20.50 -7.51 -18.70
CA SER A 84 -21.88 -6.97 -18.68
C SER A 84 -22.73 -7.49 -17.53
N LYS A 85 -22.27 -8.50 -16.79
CA LYS A 85 -22.92 -9.05 -15.61
C LYS A 85 -22.28 -8.59 -14.30
N GLU A 86 -21.10 -7.98 -14.36
CA GLU A 86 -20.28 -7.57 -13.23
C GLU A 86 -20.41 -6.07 -12.98
N THR A 87 -20.09 -5.70 -11.74
CA THR A 87 -19.84 -4.32 -11.33
C THR A 87 -18.34 -4.04 -11.36
N CYS A 88 -17.93 -3.09 -12.21
CA CYS A 88 -16.55 -2.62 -12.29
C CYS A 88 -16.28 -1.56 -11.21
N LEU A 89 -15.07 -1.61 -10.65
CA LEU A 89 -14.55 -0.63 -9.70
C LEU A 89 -13.11 -0.26 -10.08
N PRO A 90 -12.57 0.88 -9.57
CA PRO A 90 -11.13 1.11 -9.62
C PRO A 90 -10.39 -0.05 -8.97
N GLY A 91 -9.20 -0.36 -9.44
CA GLY A 91 -8.33 -1.30 -8.76
C GLY A 91 -8.17 -0.95 -7.29
N LEU A 92 -8.28 -1.96 -6.43
CA LEU A 92 -8.17 -1.78 -4.98
C LEU A 92 -6.73 -1.46 -4.59
N ILE A 93 -6.58 -0.72 -3.48
CA ILE A 93 -5.29 -0.27 -2.96
C ILE A 93 -5.22 -0.67 -1.49
N ASP A 94 -4.16 -1.40 -1.11
CA ASP A 94 -3.84 -1.72 0.27
C ASP A 94 -2.62 -0.91 0.71
N THR A 95 -2.80 -0.06 1.72
CA THR A 95 -1.74 0.85 2.16
C THR A 95 -0.90 0.34 3.33
N HIS A 96 -1.11 -0.92 3.74
CA HIS A 96 -0.31 -1.54 4.79
C HIS A 96 -0.17 -3.05 4.56
N THR A 97 0.97 -3.47 4.03
CA THR A 97 1.30 -4.87 3.79
C THR A 97 2.75 -5.19 4.14
N HIS A 98 3.06 -6.49 4.29
CA HIS A 98 4.39 -7.05 4.49
C HIS A 98 4.55 -8.26 3.58
N VAL A 99 4.97 -8.06 2.33
CA VAL A 99 5.08 -9.17 1.35
C VAL A 99 6.14 -10.20 1.73
N LEU A 100 7.10 -9.82 2.58
CA LEU A 100 8.20 -10.66 3.04
C LEU A 100 7.89 -11.42 4.35
N LEU A 101 6.71 -11.23 4.94
CA LEU A 101 6.23 -11.91 6.14
C LEU A 101 5.11 -12.91 5.81
N GLN A 102 5.05 -14.04 6.54
CA GLN A 102 4.13 -15.15 6.27
C GLN A 102 3.15 -15.45 7.43
N GLY A 103 2.79 -14.44 8.19
CA GLY A 103 2.04 -14.53 9.44
C GLY A 103 2.96 -14.48 10.65
N ASP A 104 2.52 -13.79 11.69
CA ASP A 104 3.22 -13.64 12.95
C ASP A 104 2.27 -13.73 14.14
N ILE A 105 1.36 -14.70 14.11
CA ILE A 105 0.37 -14.92 15.18
C ILE A 105 1.09 -15.08 16.52
N THR A 106 2.25 -15.75 16.51
CA THR A 106 3.06 -16.05 17.70
C THR A 106 4.52 -15.65 17.47
N ASP A 107 5.26 -15.43 18.57
CA ASP A 107 6.70 -15.17 18.51
C ASP A 107 7.46 -16.30 17.84
N VAL A 108 6.97 -17.54 17.98
CA VAL A 108 7.58 -18.72 17.33
C VAL A 108 7.50 -18.64 15.81
N ASP A 109 6.38 -18.12 15.27
CA ASP A 109 6.20 -17.97 13.83
C ASP A 109 7.14 -16.89 13.28
N TYR A 110 7.30 -15.79 14.01
CA TYR A 110 8.20 -14.70 13.66
C TYR A 110 9.67 -15.12 13.74
N ASP A 111 10.09 -15.75 14.86
CA ASP A 111 11.44 -16.27 15.08
C ASP A 111 11.84 -17.26 13.99
N PHE A 112 10.90 -18.15 13.59
CA PHE A 112 11.17 -19.12 12.54
C PHE A 112 11.58 -18.43 11.23
N GLN A 113 10.87 -17.38 10.82
CA GLN A 113 11.14 -16.68 9.58
C GLN A 113 12.48 -15.94 9.63
N LEU A 114 12.82 -15.28 10.76
CA LEU A 114 14.07 -14.53 10.86
C LEU A 114 15.30 -15.42 11.07
N LEU A 115 15.15 -16.55 11.78
CA LEU A 115 16.29 -17.40 12.17
C LEU A 115 16.52 -18.59 11.23
N LYS A 116 15.51 -19.02 10.48
CA LYS A 116 15.56 -20.27 9.69
C LYS A 116 15.29 -20.09 8.20
N GLU A 117 14.79 -18.94 7.78
CA GLU A 117 14.58 -18.63 6.36
C GLU A 117 15.54 -17.54 5.90
N SER A 118 16.24 -17.78 4.80
CA SER A 118 17.15 -16.77 4.25
C SER A 118 16.37 -15.61 3.60
N PRO A 119 16.91 -14.38 3.57
CA PRO A 119 16.31 -13.27 2.87
C PRO A 119 16.02 -13.57 1.39
N GLU A 120 16.87 -14.37 0.72
CA GLU A 120 16.69 -14.77 -0.66
C GLU A 120 15.44 -15.65 -0.84
N TYR A 121 15.25 -16.63 0.07
CA TYR A 121 14.04 -17.46 0.07
C TYR A 121 12.79 -16.63 0.32
N ARG A 122 12.81 -15.77 1.33
CA ARG A 122 11.71 -14.87 1.66
C ARG A 122 11.39 -13.91 0.51
N THR A 123 12.39 -13.44 -0.24
CA THR A 123 12.21 -12.64 -1.45
C THR A 123 11.46 -13.40 -2.55
N ILE A 124 11.80 -14.68 -2.76
CA ILE A 124 11.09 -15.53 -3.73
C ILE A 124 9.63 -15.71 -3.30
N VAL A 125 9.38 -15.99 -2.02
CA VAL A 125 8.01 -16.11 -1.49
C VAL A 125 7.24 -14.78 -1.61
N ALA A 126 7.90 -13.65 -1.38
CA ALA A 126 7.31 -12.32 -1.52
C ALA A 126 6.76 -12.05 -2.94
N THR A 127 7.39 -12.61 -3.99
CA THR A 127 6.85 -12.50 -5.35
C THR A 127 5.52 -13.25 -5.52
N VAL A 128 5.35 -14.37 -4.82
CA VAL A 128 4.08 -15.12 -4.79
C VAL A 128 3.01 -14.35 -4.03
N ASN A 129 3.37 -13.72 -2.90
CA ASN A 129 2.46 -12.92 -2.09
C ASN A 129 2.00 -11.66 -2.84
N ALA A 130 2.92 -10.95 -3.49
CA ALA A 130 2.58 -9.81 -4.34
C ALA A 130 1.64 -10.22 -5.49
N ARG A 131 1.86 -11.38 -6.10
CA ARG A 131 0.93 -11.92 -7.10
C ARG A 131 -0.45 -12.22 -6.50
N ARG A 132 -0.52 -12.80 -5.29
CA ARG A 132 -1.79 -13.05 -4.58
C ARG A 132 -2.54 -11.76 -4.30
N ALA A 133 -1.85 -10.71 -3.82
CA ALA A 133 -2.46 -9.40 -3.65
C ALA A 133 -3.15 -8.91 -4.93
N LEU A 134 -2.46 -9.03 -6.08
CA LEU A 134 -3.03 -8.68 -7.38
C LEU A 134 -4.25 -9.54 -7.75
N GLU A 135 -4.19 -10.85 -7.49
CA GLU A 135 -5.30 -11.79 -7.76
C GLU A 135 -6.52 -11.55 -6.85
N TYR A 136 -6.33 -10.99 -5.66
CA TYR A 136 -7.40 -10.51 -4.78
C TYR A 136 -7.98 -9.14 -5.22
N GLY A 137 -7.38 -8.49 -6.23
CA GLY A 137 -7.87 -7.22 -6.77
C GLY A 137 -7.09 -6.00 -6.32
N PHE A 138 -6.06 -6.15 -5.48
CA PHE A 138 -5.20 -5.04 -5.08
C PHE A 138 -4.18 -4.74 -6.19
N THR A 139 -4.45 -3.69 -6.97
CA THR A 139 -3.59 -3.28 -8.10
C THR A 139 -2.44 -2.39 -7.66
N ALA A 140 -2.50 -1.85 -6.44
CA ALA A 140 -1.41 -1.13 -5.80
C ALA A 140 -1.35 -1.50 -4.31
N ILE A 141 -0.13 -1.55 -3.74
CA ILE A 141 0.12 -1.80 -2.32
C ILE A 141 1.22 -0.87 -1.81
N ARG A 142 1.21 -0.60 -0.48
CA ARG A 142 2.35 -0.04 0.24
C ARG A 142 2.89 -1.11 1.20
N ASP A 143 4.12 -1.53 0.94
CA ASP A 143 4.85 -2.51 1.77
C ASP A 143 5.63 -1.76 2.83
N LEU A 144 5.25 -1.96 4.10
CA LEU A 144 5.72 -1.09 5.19
C LEU A 144 6.82 -1.70 6.04
N GLU A 145 7.46 -2.75 5.59
CA GLU A 145 8.68 -3.28 6.18
C GLU A 145 9.10 -4.62 5.55
N THR A 146 10.40 -4.91 5.60
CA THR A 146 10.95 -6.19 5.12
C THR A 146 11.10 -7.23 6.22
N GLU A 147 10.86 -6.88 7.48
CA GLU A 147 10.97 -7.78 8.64
C GLU A 147 12.30 -8.55 8.65
N GLY A 148 13.40 -7.80 8.61
CA GLY A 148 14.77 -8.33 8.64
C GLY A 148 15.34 -8.83 7.31
N ALA A 149 14.60 -8.71 6.19
CA ALA A 149 15.11 -9.07 4.86
C ALA A 149 15.80 -7.88 4.12
N GLY A 150 16.27 -6.89 4.86
CA GLY A 150 17.07 -5.79 4.32
C GLY A 150 16.30 -4.87 3.38
N TYR A 151 16.64 -4.87 2.09
CA TYR A 151 16.03 -4.04 1.04
C TYR A 151 15.32 -4.89 -0.03
N ALA A 152 14.91 -6.10 0.32
CA ALA A 152 14.35 -7.07 -0.62
C ALA A 152 13.01 -6.65 -1.24
N ASP A 153 12.23 -5.81 -0.57
CA ASP A 153 10.99 -5.19 -1.10
C ASP A 153 11.26 -4.31 -2.32
N VAL A 154 12.39 -3.59 -2.34
CA VAL A 154 12.85 -2.80 -3.50
C VAL A 154 13.13 -3.71 -4.71
N ASP A 155 13.73 -4.87 -4.48
CA ASP A 155 13.99 -5.83 -5.55
C ASP A 155 12.70 -6.48 -6.06
N VAL A 156 11.74 -6.79 -5.19
CA VAL A 156 10.39 -7.26 -5.57
C VAL A 156 9.67 -6.21 -6.41
N LYS A 157 9.63 -4.95 -5.94
CA LYS A 157 9.07 -3.82 -6.68
C LYS A 157 9.68 -3.70 -8.07
N LYS A 158 11.01 -3.70 -8.17
CA LYS A 158 11.76 -3.60 -9.43
C LYS A 158 11.46 -4.79 -10.36
N ALA A 159 11.35 -6.00 -9.83
CA ALA A 159 11.00 -7.19 -10.63
C ALA A 159 9.59 -7.07 -11.23
N ILE A 160 8.63 -6.52 -10.48
CA ILE A 160 7.27 -6.28 -10.97
C ILE A 160 7.26 -5.15 -12.02
N GLU A 161 7.96 -4.05 -11.79
CA GLU A 161 8.03 -2.90 -12.71
C GLU A 161 8.68 -3.29 -14.05
N ASN A 162 9.68 -4.16 -14.03
CA ASN A 162 10.34 -4.68 -15.22
C ASN A 162 9.61 -5.88 -15.88
N GLY A 163 8.45 -6.28 -15.36
CA GLY A 163 7.67 -7.40 -15.91
C GLY A 163 8.31 -8.77 -15.72
N VAL A 164 9.27 -8.92 -14.81
CA VAL A 164 9.92 -10.21 -14.49
C VAL A 164 8.93 -11.13 -13.78
N VAL A 165 8.13 -10.57 -12.87
CA VAL A 165 7.06 -11.25 -12.16
C VAL A 165 5.78 -10.43 -12.16
N PRO A 166 4.58 -11.06 -12.13
CA PRO A 166 3.34 -10.32 -11.93
C PRO A 166 3.20 -9.84 -10.48
N GLY A 167 2.61 -8.66 -10.30
CA GLY A 167 2.30 -8.10 -8.98
C GLY A 167 1.65 -6.72 -9.09
N PRO A 168 1.22 -6.12 -7.97
CA PRO A 168 0.66 -4.77 -7.90
C PRO A 168 1.74 -3.70 -8.15
N ARG A 169 1.33 -2.44 -8.27
CA ARG A 169 2.26 -1.31 -8.09
C ARG A 169 2.67 -1.27 -6.63
N MET A 170 3.95 -1.16 -6.35
CA MET A 170 4.44 -1.13 -4.97
C MET A 170 5.04 0.23 -4.62
N GLN A 171 4.71 0.74 -3.43
CA GLN A 171 5.55 1.64 -2.67
C GLN A 171 6.12 0.88 -1.49
N VAL A 172 7.38 1.12 -1.15
CA VAL A 172 8.13 0.30 -0.19
C VAL A 172 8.79 1.17 0.88
N ALA A 173 8.93 0.63 2.09
CA ALA A 173 9.55 1.32 3.22
C ALA A 173 10.90 0.71 3.64
N THR A 174 11.29 -0.41 3.04
CA THR A 174 12.53 -1.11 3.34
C THR A 174 12.59 -1.59 4.80
N ARG A 175 13.51 -1.09 5.60
CA ARG A 175 13.71 -1.46 7.00
C ARG A 175 13.01 -0.43 7.89
N ALA A 176 12.08 -0.85 8.74
CA ALA A 176 11.53 0.05 9.74
C ALA A 176 12.59 0.52 10.75
N LEU A 177 12.42 1.70 11.31
CA LEU A 177 13.30 2.25 12.32
C LEU A 177 12.75 2.00 13.72
N ASN A 178 13.60 1.59 14.64
CA ASN A 178 13.28 1.49 16.06
C ASN A 178 14.53 1.73 16.92
N VAL A 179 14.35 1.84 18.23
CA VAL A 179 15.44 2.10 19.18
C VAL A 179 15.99 0.80 19.79
N THR A 180 17.16 0.86 20.41
CA THR A 180 17.73 -0.25 21.17
C THR A 180 16.74 -0.81 22.18
N GLY A 181 16.57 -2.13 22.19
CA GLY A 181 15.69 -2.84 23.12
C GLY A 181 14.20 -2.77 22.78
N ALA A 182 13.84 -2.25 21.62
CA ALA A 182 12.50 -2.34 21.07
C ALA A 182 12.48 -3.28 19.86
N TYR A 183 11.41 -4.09 19.75
CA TYR A 183 11.22 -5.09 18.67
C TYR A 183 12.36 -6.15 18.58
N PRO A 184 12.87 -6.71 19.71
CA PRO A 184 13.87 -7.76 19.67
C PRO A 184 13.23 -9.12 19.40
N LEU A 185 14.03 -10.09 18.94
CA LEU A 185 13.71 -11.52 19.16
C LEU A 185 13.91 -11.80 20.65
N GLU A 186 12.87 -12.29 21.32
CA GLU A 186 12.88 -12.46 22.78
C GLU A 186 13.43 -13.83 23.24
N GLY A 187 13.85 -13.92 24.49
CA GLY A 187 14.26 -15.17 25.13
C GLY A 187 15.67 -15.67 24.79
N TYR A 188 16.45 -14.94 24.01
CA TYR A 188 17.84 -15.30 23.69
C TYR A 188 18.84 -14.71 24.69
N ALA A 189 19.91 -15.45 24.98
CA ALA A 189 20.97 -14.97 25.84
C ALA A 189 21.75 -13.82 25.16
N PRO A 190 22.24 -12.82 25.91
CA PRO A 190 22.89 -11.63 25.33
C PRO A 190 24.12 -11.88 24.45
N ASN A 191 24.73 -13.04 24.59
CA ASN A 191 25.88 -13.47 23.79
C ASN A 191 25.52 -14.22 22.50
N VAL A 192 24.22 -14.43 22.23
CA VAL A 192 23.73 -15.03 20.98
C VAL A 192 23.40 -13.90 20.01
N PRO A 193 24.12 -13.74 18.90
CA PRO A 193 23.76 -12.77 17.88
C PRO A 193 22.47 -13.22 17.17
N VAL A 194 21.42 -12.42 17.25
CA VAL A 194 20.16 -12.64 16.56
C VAL A 194 19.93 -11.53 15.52
N PRO A 195 19.25 -11.82 14.39
CA PRO A 195 18.89 -10.80 13.46
C PRO A 195 17.88 -9.83 14.08
N HIS A 196 17.83 -8.60 13.57
CA HIS A 196 16.80 -7.62 13.90
C HIS A 196 15.82 -7.50 12.74
N GLY A 197 14.52 -7.49 13.05
CA GLY A 197 13.47 -7.17 12.09
C GLY A 197 13.62 -5.73 11.56
N VAL A 198 14.06 -4.83 12.43
CA VAL A 198 14.17 -3.39 12.23
C VAL A 198 15.61 -2.91 12.06
N GLN A 199 15.80 -1.67 11.62
CA GLN A 199 17.07 -0.94 11.79
C GLN A 199 17.06 -0.21 13.13
N VAL A 200 17.99 -0.59 14.01
CA VAL A 200 18.14 0.07 15.31
C VAL A 200 18.88 1.40 15.14
N VAL A 201 18.33 2.46 15.74
CA VAL A 201 18.88 3.82 15.74
C VAL A 201 18.67 4.45 17.11
N ASP A 202 19.70 5.06 17.66
CA ASP A 202 19.66 5.77 18.94
C ASP A 202 20.17 7.21 18.77
N GLY A 203 19.33 8.16 19.10
CA GLY A 203 19.61 9.57 18.99
C GLY A 203 19.29 10.19 17.61
N PRO A 204 19.04 11.52 17.58
CA PRO A 204 18.58 12.23 16.39
C PRO A 204 19.54 12.12 15.18
N GLU A 205 20.84 12.07 15.41
CA GLU A 205 21.83 12.02 14.33
C GLU A 205 21.85 10.66 13.63
N GLU A 206 21.76 9.57 14.38
CA GLU A 206 21.64 8.23 13.79
C GLU A 206 20.31 8.08 13.07
N ALA A 207 19.23 8.60 13.62
CA ALA A 207 17.91 8.61 13.00
C ALA A 207 17.93 9.32 11.64
N ARG A 208 18.51 10.53 11.53
CA ARG A 208 18.69 11.25 10.27
C ARG A 208 19.54 10.46 9.27
N LYS A 209 20.62 9.84 9.73
CA LYS A 209 21.49 9.01 8.87
C LYS A 209 20.72 7.83 8.33
N ALA A 210 19.93 7.13 9.16
CA ALA A 210 19.15 5.99 8.74
C ALA A 210 18.07 6.36 7.70
N VAL A 211 17.36 7.48 7.88
CA VAL A 211 16.41 7.99 6.88
C VAL A 211 17.09 8.16 5.51
N ARG A 212 18.25 8.82 5.48
CA ARG A 212 19.03 9.00 4.23
C ARG A 212 19.47 7.68 3.61
N GLU A 213 19.84 6.72 4.45
CA GLU A 213 20.23 5.38 4.02
C GLU A 213 19.06 4.61 3.39
N GLN A 214 17.88 4.62 4.03
CA GLN A 214 16.68 3.97 3.48
C GLN A 214 16.32 4.59 2.11
N ILE A 215 16.30 5.90 2.01
CA ILE A 215 16.02 6.61 0.76
C ILE A 215 17.07 6.29 -0.33
N LEU A 216 18.36 6.25 0.03
CA LEU A 216 19.44 5.89 -0.90
C LEU A 216 19.23 4.51 -1.52
N TYR A 217 18.71 3.56 -0.73
CA TYR A 217 18.48 2.18 -1.16
C TYR A 217 17.10 1.94 -1.77
N GLY A 218 16.27 2.98 -1.91
CA GLY A 218 15.05 2.94 -2.73
C GLY A 218 13.74 2.92 -1.96
N ALA A 219 13.76 3.27 -0.67
CA ALA A 219 12.52 3.49 0.08
C ALA A 219 11.68 4.61 -0.53
N ASP A 220 10.38 4.40 -0.70
CA ASP A 220 9.40 5.44 -1.03
C ASP A 220 8.83 6.08 0.24
N TRP A 221 8.86 5.37 1.36
CA TRP A 221 8.36 5.75 2.67
C TRP A 221 9.39 5.46 3.75
N ILE A 222 9.29 6.17 4.88
CA ILE A 222 9.98 5.81 6.11
C ILE A 222 8.97 5.19 7.07
N LYS A 223 9.27 4.02 7.63
CA LYS A 223 8.46 3.35 8.65
C LYS A 223 9.14 3.47 10.00
N VAL A 224 8.37 3.76 11.04
CA VAL A 224 8.81 3.75 12.43
C VAL A 224 7.88 2.91 13.29
N TYR A 225 8.42 2.34 14.38
CA TYR A 225 7.65 1.75 15.47
C TYR A 225 7.71 2.69 16.67
N ALA A 226 6.60 3.36 16.99
CA ALA A 226 6.57 4.43 17.96
C ALA A 226 6.24 3.99 19.39
N ASP A 227 5.76 2.74 19.58
CA ASP A 227 5.34 2.24 20.89
C ASP A 227 5.55 0.74 21.07
N ARG A 228 5.43 0.30 22.33
CA ARG A 228 5.56 -1.10 22.77
C ARG A 228 4.91 -1.32 24.13
N ASN A 229 4.79 -2.60 24.59
CA ASN A 229 4.38 -2.98 25.94
C ASN A 229 2.99 -2.46 26.33
N TYR A 230 1.97 -2.90 25.61
CA TYR A 230 0.60 -2.43 25.76
C TYR A 230 -0.08 -2.97 27.01
N ARG A 231 -0.86 -2.10 27.68
CA ARG A 231 -1.73 -2.48 28.78
C ARG A 231 -3.01 -1.64 28.78
N VAL A 232 -4.12 -2.24 29.19
CA VAL A 232 -5.36 -1.49 29.42
C VAL A 232 -5.38 -1.01 30.88
N ARG A 233 -5.49 0.31 31.07
CA ARG A 233 -5.62 0.96 32.38
C ARG A 233 -7.03 0.74 32.96
N GLU A 234 -7.22 1.05 34.26
CA GLU A 234 -8.53 0.94 34.93
C GLU A 234 -9.59 1.89 34.33
N ASP A 235 -9.16 3.04 33.79
CA ASP A 235 -10.03 4.00 33.08
C ASP A 235 -10.36 3.60 31.63
N GLY A 236 -9.89 2.43 31.18
CA GLY A 236 -10.14 1.90 29.85
C GLY A 236 -9.18 2.40 28.75
N VAL A 237 -8.26 3.27 29.07
CA VAL A 237 -7.23 3.76 28.13
C VAL A 237 -6.24 2.65 27.83
N LEU A 238 -5.92 2.47 26.55
CA LEU A 238 -4.80 1.64 26.13
C LEU A 238 -3.52 2.47 26.30
N ASP A 239 -2.66 2.01 27.19
CA ASP A 239 -1.41 2.64 27.60
C ASP A 239 -0.22 1.85 27.02
N ASP A 240 0.92 2.52 26.84
CA ASP A 240 2.12 2.01 26.16
C ASP A 240 3.39 2.62 26.74
N ILE A 241 4.51 2.12 26.25
CA ILE A 241 5.82 2.76 26.42
C ILE A 241 6.25 3.27 25.05
N PRO A 242 6.40 4.60 24.85
CA PRO A 242 6.92 5.14 23.60
C PRO A 242 8.37 4.69 23.41
N THR A 243 8.74 4.41 22.17
CA THR A 243 10.10 3.95 21.82
C THR A 243 11.05 5.12 21.62
N PHE A 244 10.69 6.03 20.71
CA PHE A 244 11.48 7.22 20.42
C PHE A 244 11.21 8.36 21.42
N THR A 245 12.26 9.11 21.73
CA THR A 245 12.07 10.46 22.27
C THR A 245 11.46 11.38 21.21
N MET A 246 10.86 12.48 21.62
CA MET A 246 10.30 13.45 20.68
C MET A 246 11.36 14.05 19.74
N ASP A 247 12.59 14.24 20.22
CA ASP A 247 13.68 14.79 19.40
C ASP A 247 14.13 13.80 18.30
N GLU A 248 14.16 12.50 18.59
CA GLU A 248 14.44 11.44 17.60
C GLU A 248 13.33 11.35 16.56
N LEU A 249 12.07 11.30 16.99
CA LEU A 249 10.95 11.17 16.08
C LEU A 249 10.80 12.39 15.16
N ARG A 250 10.98 13.59 15.71
CA ARG A 250 11.05 14.84 14.91
C ARG A 250 12.21 14.82 13.93
N ALA A 251 13.38 14.31 14.34
CA ALA A 251 14.53 14.22 13.44
C ALA A 251 14.25 13.29 12.25
N ILE A 252 13.52 12.18 12.47
CA ILE A 252 13.09 11.27 11.40
C ILE A 252 12.13 11.98 10.45
N VAL A 253 11.08 12.61 10.99
CA VAL A 253 10.04 13.29 10.19
C VAL A 253 10.63 14.46 9.38
N ASP A 254 11.39 15.34 10.03
CA ASP A 254 12.07 16.47 9.37
C ASP A 254 12.95 16.02 8.22
N GLU A 255 13.74 14.97 8.44
CA GLU A 255 14.68 14.47 7.43
C GLU A 255 13.93 13.85 6.25
N ALA A 256 12.92 13.02 6.52
CA ALA A 256 12.08 12.40 5.50
C ALA A 256 11.36 13.46 4.65
N HIS A 257 10.72 14.44 5.30
CA HIS A 257 9.98 15.50 4.60
C HIS A 257 10.92 16.42 3.80
N ARG A 258 12.13 16.70 4.31
CA ARG A 258 13.16 17.44 3.56
C ARG A 258 13.54 16.73 2.26
N GLU A 259 13.60 15.39 2.29
CA GLU A 259 13.87 14.55 1.13
C GLU A 259 12.57 14.21 0.33
N ARG A 260 11.43 14.82 0.68
CA ARG A 260 10.11 14.64 0.05
C ARG A 260 9.55 13.21 0.17
N HIS A 261 9.89 12.54 1.26
CA HIS A 261 9.37 11.23 1.63
C HIS A 261 8.41 11.38 2.81
N LYS A 262 7.43 10.50 2.87
CA LYS A 262 6.44 10.45 3.94
C LYS A 262 6.85 9.46 5.02
N VAL A 263 6.29 9.64 6.23
CA VAL A 263 6.54 8.79 7.39
C VAL A 263 5.26 8.07 7.80
N ALA A 264 5.33 6.73 7.90
CA ALA A 264 4.29 5.87 8.44
C ALA A 264 4.69 5.40 9.84
N SER A 265 3.82 5.58 10.83
CA SER A 265 4.09 5.21 12.21
C SER A 265 3.21 4.07 12.68
N HIS A 266 3.82 2.91 12.98
CA HIS A 266 3.18 1.94 13.86
C HIS A 266 3.02 2.59 15.23
N ALA A 267 1.80 2.84 15.63
CA ALA A 267 1.46 3.44 16.91
C ALA A 267 0.07 2.95 17.33
N MET A 268 0.03 2.10 18.35
CA MET A 268 -1.20 1.42 18.76
C MET A 268 -1.92 2.12 19.91
N ALA A 269 -1.19 2.88 20.75
CA ALA A 269 -1.72 3.31 22.02
C ALA A 269 -1.38 4.78 22.34
N LEU A 270 -1.77 5.24 23.53
CA LEU A 270 -1.85 6.65 23.92
C LEU A 270 -0.60 7.46 23.57
N HIS A 271 0.57 7.01 24.06
CA HIS A 271 1.79 7.83 23.97
C HIS A 271 2.46 7.73 22.61
N GLY A 272 2.51 6.52 22.00
CA GLY A 272 3.04 6.34 20.66
C GLY A 272 2.26 7.11 19.61
N VAL A 273 0.93 7.06 19.69
CA VAL A 273 0.05 7.84 18.80
C VAL A 273 0.24 9.33 19.02
N HIS A 274 0.18 9.80 20.27
CA HIS A 274 0.37 11.22 20.60
C HIS A 274 1.71 11.76 20.07
N ASN A 275 2.81 11.07 20.37
CA ASN A 275 4.14 11.49 19.94
C ASN A 275 4.26 11.51 18.40
N SER A 276 3.67 10.53 17.73
CA SER A 276 3.69 10.43 16.26
C SER A 276 2.93 11.58 15.60
N VAL A 277 1.73 11.88 16.08
CA VAL A 277 0.90 12.98 15.60
C VAL A 277 1.58 14.33 15.85
N GLU A 278 2.14 14.55 17.04
CA GLU A 278 2.87 15.78 17.39
C GLU A 278 4.20 15.94 16.65
N ALA A 279 4.84 14.84 16.24
CA ALA A 279 6.02 14.89 15.41
C ALA A 279 5.70 15.16 13.93
N GLY A 280 4.45 15.00 13.50
CA GLY A 280 3.99 15.31 12.16
C GLY A 280 4.12 14.17 11.16
N VAL A 281 3.92 12.91 11.60
CA VAL A 281 3.89 11.76 10.68
C VAL A 281 2.71 11.85 9.71
N ASP A 282 2.83 11.22 8.54
CA ASP A 282 1.80 11.28 7.49
C ASP A 282 0.69 10.25 7.69
N SER A 283 0.97 9.12 8.34
CA SER A 283 -0.05 8.13 8.69
C SER A 283 0.22 7.44 10.02
N ILE A 284 -0.88 7.19 10.76
CA ILE A 284 -0.92 6.33 11.94
C ILE A 284 -1.42 4.96 11.50
N GLU A 285 -0.59 3.97 11.69
CA GLU A 285 -0.90 2.57 11.41
C GLU A 285 -1.42 1.91 12.69
N HIS A 286 -2.47 1.09 12.56
CA HIS A 286 -3.17 0.39 13.64
C HIS A 286 -4.03 1.32 14.52
N GLY A 287 -3.44 2.24 15.28
CA GLY A 287 -4.15 3.23 16.07
C GLY A 287 -5.28 2.65 16.93
N ALA A 288 -5.02 1.58 17.68
CA ALA A 288 -6.05 0.92 18.48
C ALA A 288 -6.66 1.87 19.52
N TYR A 289 -5.88 2.81 20.05
CA TYR A 289 -6.37 3.91 20.88
C TYR A 289 -5.79 5.25 20.43
N ILE A 290 -6.65 6.15 20.00
CA ILE A 290 -6.32 7.54 19.65
C ILE A 290 -7.13 8.46 20.56
N ALA A 291 -6.47 9.37 21.27
CA ALA A 291 -7.17 10.33 22.11
C ALA A 291 -7.94 11.37 21.26
N ASP A 292 -9.01 11.95 21.80
CA ASP A 292 -9.84 12.92 21.06
C ASP A 292 -9.08 14.18 20.65
N GLU A 293 -8.05 14.57 21.39
CA GLU A 293 -7.15 15.66 21.03
C GLU A 293 -6.28 15.31 19.82
N ASP A 294 -5.75 14.08 19.77
CA ASP A 294 -4.95 13.61 18.65
C ASP A 294 -5.80 13.44 17.38
N LEU A 295 -7.06 12.98 17.51
CA LEU A 295 -7.99 12.97 16.38
C LEU A 295 -8.19 14.37 15.77
N LYS A 296 -8.26 15.41 16.60
CA LYS A 296 -8.38 16.80 16.12
C LYS A 296 -7.10 17.27 15.42
N THR A 297 -5.95 16.92 15.97
CA THR A 297 -4.65 17.25 15.39
C THR A 297 -4.47 16.52 14.04
N MET A 298 -4.84 15.24 13.95
CA MET A 298 -4.83 14.47 12.70
C MET A 298 -5.68 15.13 11.62
N VAL A 299 -6.88 15.60 11.96
CA VAL A 299 -7.75 16.35 11.01
C VAL A 299 -7.09 17.65 10.57
N ALA A 300 -6.46 18.38 11.50
CA ALA A 300 -5.83 19.66 11.19
C ALA A 300 -4.57 19.54 10.31
N HIS A 301 -3.86 18.43 10.45
CA HIS A 301 -2.60 18.16 9.73
C HIS A 301 -2.76 17.22 8.53
N ASP A 302 -4.00 16.81 8.20
CA ASP A 302 -4.26 15.82 7.14
C ASP A 302 -3.57 14.46 7.36
N THR A 303 -3.27 14.09 8.61
CA THR A 303 -2.68 12.79 8.98
C THR A 303 -3.70 11.68 8.74
N PHE A 304 -3.32 10.66 7.99
CA PHE A 304 -4.19 9.53 7.70
C PHE A 304 -4.22 8.51 8.86
N TYR A 305 -5.34 7.83 8.97
CA TYR A 305 -5.52 6.66 9.82
C TYR A 305 -5.65 5.40 8.95
N VAL A 306 -4.81 4.40 9.21
CA VAL A 306 -4.81 3.09 8.53
C VAL A 306 -5.07 2.02 9.59
N PRO A 307 -6.32 1.58 9.77
CA PRO A 307 -6.75 0.86 10.99
C PRO A 307 -6.34 -0.61 11.07
N THR A 308 -6.17 -1.30 9.95
CA THR A 308 -5.78 -2.72 9.89
C THR A 308 -6.60 -3.62 10.84
N ILE A 309 -7.93 -3.53 10.76
CA ILE A 309 -8.84 -4.13 11.75
C ILE A 309 -8.77 -5.66 11.73
N PHE A 310 -8.72 -6.24 10.53
CA PHE A 310 -8.77 -7.69 10.37
C PHE A 310 -7.60 -8.39 11.07
N VAL A 311 -6.38 -7.84 10.99
CA VAL A 311 -5.22 -8.46 11.65
C VAL A 311 -5.38 -8.54 13.16
N PHE A 312 -5.98 -7.52 13.80
CA PHE A 312 -6.25 -7.58 15.25
C PHE A 312 -7.18 -8.74 15.61
N GLU A 313 -8.27 -8.91 14.85
CA GLU A 313 -9.20 -10.02 15.07
C GLU A 313 -8.53 -11.38 14.84
N TYR A 314 -7.64 -11.46 13.83
CA TYR A 314 -6.93 -12.67 13.45
C TYR A 314 -5.89 -13.11 14.51
N VAL A 315 -5.06 -12.20 15.00
CA VAL A 315 -3.96 -12.54 15.93
C VAL A 315 -4.38 -12.60 17.39
N ALA A 316 -5.48 -11.94 17.78
CA ALA A 316 -5.82 -11.71 19.19
C ALA A 316 -5.89 -12.99 20.03
N GLN A 317 -6.48 -14.07 19.50
CA GLN A 317 -6.63 -15.32 20.22
C GLN A 317 -5.31 -16.09 20.36
N GLY A 318 -4.50 -16.12 19.30
CA GLY A 318 -3.19 -16.76 19.31
C GLY A 318 -2.25 -16.08 20.32
N ARG A 319 -2.13 -14.76 20.25
CA ARG A 319 -1.32 -13.98 21.18
C ARG A 319 -1.81 -14.05 22.63
N ALA A 320 -3.12 -14.11 22.84
CA ALA A 320 -3.69 -14.33 24.19
C ALA A 320 -3.34 -15.71 24.75
N ALA A 321 -3.27 -16.74 23.92
CA ALA A 321 -2.87 -18.10 24.34
C ALA A 321 -1.39 -18.16 24.78
N GLU A 322 -0.54 -17.28 24.27
CA GLU A 322 0.85 -17.10 24.69
C GLU A 322 1.01 -16.16 25.90
N GLY A 323 -0.08 -15.66 26.46
CA GLY A 323 -0.07 -14.82 27.67
C GLY A 323 -0.27 -13.33 27.42
N ALA A 324 -0.30 -12.87 26.17
CA ALA A 324 -0.55 -11.47 25.82
C ALA A 324 -2.05 -11.12 25.90
N THR A 325 -2.63 -11.18 27.10
CA THR A 325 -4.08 -11.04 27.37
C THR A 325 -4.66 -9.64 27.08
N VAL A 326 -3.83 -8.69 26.70
CA VAL A 326 -4.24 -7.34 26.28
C VAL A 326 -4.97 -7.38 24.93
N TRP A 327 -4.58 -8.25 24.01
CA TRP A 327 -5.08 -8.29 22.63
C TRP A 327 -6.60 -8.41 22.49
N PRO A 328 -7.28 -9.35 23.16
CA PRO A 328 -8.75 -9.40 23.11
C PRO A 328 -9.45 -8.15 23.64
N LYS A 329 -8.81 -7.42 24.58
CA LYS A 329 -9.35 -6.16 25.10
C LYS A 329 -9.17 -5.02 24.11
N MET A 330 -8.09 -5.03 23.34
CA MET A 330 -7.80 -4.04 22.30
C MET A 330 -8.87 -4.02 21.21
N LEU A 331 -9.48 -5.15 20.86
CA LEU A 331 -10.51 -5.22 19.82
C LEU A 331 -11.65 -4.22 20.06
N LYS A 332 -12.18 -4.17 21.31
CA LYS A 332 -13.26 -3.24 21.64
C LYS A 332 -12.81 -1.78 21.68
N ILE A 333 -11.59 -1.55 22.16
CA ILE A 333 -10.99 -0.20 22.21
C ILE A 333 -10.78 0.30 20.77
N HIS A 334 -10.30 -0.56 19.89
CA HIS A 334 -10.07 -0.26 18.48
C HIS A 334 -11.39 0.07 17.75
N GLU A 335 -12.45 -0.72 17.99
CA GLU A 335 -13.79 -0.43 17.45
C GLU A 335 -14.28 0.96 17.87
N ASP A 336 -14.14 1.32 19.16
CA ASP A 336 -14.52 2.65 19.66
C ASP A 336 -13.69 3.76 19.02
N THR A 337 -12.38 3.58 18.96
CA THR A 337 -11.46 4.53 18.32
C THR A 337 -11.81 4.76 16.86
N PHE A 338 -12.06 3.68 16.10
CA PHE A 338 -12.45 3.78 14.69
C PHE A 338 -13.73 4.61 14.52
N ARG A 339 -14.76 4.37 15.35
CA ARG A 339 -16.02 5.13 15.33
C ARG A 339 -15.80 6.61 15.64
N ARG A 340 -14.94 6.91 16.64
CA ARG A 340 -14.59 8.30 17.00
C ARG A 340 -13.80 8.99 15.89
N ALA A 341 -12.83 8.31 15.27
CA ALA A 341 -12.06 8.82 14.15
C ALA A 341 -12.96 9.12 12.93
N LEU A 342 -13.86 8.20 12.59
CA LEU A 342 -14.84 8.39 11.51
C LEU A 342 -15.75 9.60 11.78
N LYS A 343 -16.25 9.74 13.01
CA LYS A 343 -17.10 10.88 13.41
C LYS A 343 -16.34 12.20 13.42
N ALA A 344 -15.06 12.18 13.80
CA ALA A 344 -14.20 13.37 13.80
C ALA A 344 -13.83 13.84 12.39
N GLY A 345 -14.01 12.99 11.37
CA GLY A 345 -13.65 13.31 10.00
C GLY A 345 -12.18 13.08 9.67
N VAL A 346 -11.50 12.23 10.43
CA VAL A 346 -10.12 11.80 10.11
C VAL A 346 -10.12 11.10 8.75
N LYS A 347 -9.13 11.38 7.92
CA LYS A 347 -8.94 10.67 6.65
C LYS A 347 -8.54 9.21 6.93
N ILE A 348 -9.37 8.27 6.51
CA ILE A 348 -9.12 6.84 6.68
C ILE A 348 -8.74 6.23 5.33
N ALA A 349 -7.60 5.54 5.27
CA ALA A 349 -7.19 4.74 4.13
C ALA A 349 -7.25 3.25 4.48
N PHE A 350 -7.57 2.43 3.49
CA PHE A 350 -7.62 0.98 3.62
C PHE A 350 -6.20 0.42 3.74
N GLY A 351 -5.97 -0.42 4.74
CA GLY A 351 -4.74 -1.17 4.93
C GLY A 351 -5.04 -2.38 5.80
N THR A 352 -4.38 -3.50 5.54
CA THR A 352 -4.76 -4.80 6.11
C THR A 352 -3.75 -5.39 7.06
N ASP A 353 -2.46 -5.00 6.91
CA ASP A 353 -1.35 -5.65 7.58
C ASP A 353 -1.18 -7.13 7.13
N ALA A 354 -1.48 -7.40 5.84
CA ALA A 354 -1.23 -8.70 5.25
C ALA A 354 0.25 -9.04 5.31
N GLY A 355 0.57 -10.20 5.85
CA GLY A 355 1.89 -10.59 6.32
C GLY A 355 1.88 -10.79 7.82
N GLY A 356 1.19 -9.95 8.62
CA GLY A 356 0.83 -10.23 10.00
C GLY A 356 -0.18 -11.38 10.11
N PHE A 357 -0.99 -11.58 9.09
CA PHE A 357 -1.73 -12.82 8.83
C PHE A 357 -1.23 -13.47 7.54
N ALA A 358 -1.46 -14.78 7.40
CA ALA A 358 -0.98 -15.52 6.24
C ALA A 358 -1.58 -15.00 4.93
N TRP A 359 -0.76 -14.85 3.89
CA TRP A 359 -1.21 -14.42 2.55
C TRP A 359 -2.19 -15.37 1.84
N THR A 360 -2.51 -16.52 2.46
CA THR A 360 -3.59 -17.41 2.04
C THR A 360 -4.97 -16.92 2.49
N GLU A 361 -5.00 -16.06 3.51
CA GLU A 361 -6.21 -15.33 3.91
C GLU A 361 -6.46 -14.17 2.95
N ASN A 362 -7.73 -13.87 2.71
CA ASN A 362 -8.10 -12.81 1.79
C ASN A 362 -8.07 -11.43 2.48
N PRO A 363 -7.17 -10.50 2.08
CA PRO A 363 -7.09 -9.16 2.68
C PRO A 363 -8.39 -8.35 2.54
N ALA A 364 -9.23 -8.65 1.55
CA ALA A 364 -10.50 -7.96 1.35
C ALA A 364 -11.53 -8.19 2.47
N GLN A 365 -11.27 -9.11 3.43
CA GLN A 365 -12.06 -9.23 4.66
C GLN A 365 -12.07 -7.91 5.46
N GLU A 366 -11.04 -7.09 5.36
CA GLU A 366 -10.98 -5.77 5.99
C GLU A 366 -12.19 -4.89 5.66
N PHE A 367 -12.75 -4.97 4.44
CA PHE A 367 -13.97 -4.25 4.08
C PHE A 367 -15.15 -4.57 5.01
N SER A 368 -15.33 -5.85 5.33
CA SER A 368 -16.39 -6.32 6.21
C SER A 368 -16.22 -5.78 7.62
N TYR A 369 -14.99 -5.71 8.12
CA TYR A 369 -14.66 -5.14 9.43
C TYR A 369 -14.81 -3.63 9.47
N MET A 370 -14.39 -2.90 8.43
CA MET A 370 -14.63 -1.45 8.34
C MET A 370 -16.12 -1.12 8.39
N VAL A 371 -16.96 -1.91 7.69
CA VAL A 371 -18.43 -1.75 7.74
C VAL A 371 -18.97 -2.13 9.11
N LYS A 372 -18.54 -3.23 9.72
CA LYS A 372 -18.90 -3.63 11.09
C LYS A 372 -18.59 -2.52 12.10
N TYR A 373 -17.48 -1.81 11.92
CA TYR A 373 -17.04 -0.72 12.80
C TYR A 373 -17.71 0.64 12.49
N GLY A 374 -18.55 0.73 11.45
CA GLY A 374 -19.47 1.85 11.26
C GLY A 374 -19.36 2.62 9.94
N MET A 375 -18.46 2.24 9.03
CA MET A 375 -18.49 2.78 7.67
C MET A 375 -19.69 2.25 6.89
N THR A 376 -20.16 3.05 5.92
CA THR A 376 -20.99 2.53 4.84
C THR A 376 -20.11 1.74 3.84
N PRO A 377 -20.65 0.81 3.06
CA PRO A 377 -19.91 0.15 1.98
C PRO A 377 -19.23 1.13 1.03
N ALA A 378 -19.90 2.23 0.68
CA ALA A 378 -19.34 3.30 -0.16
C ALA A 378 -18.09 3.94 0.46
N GLN A 379 -18.11 4.23 1.77
CA GLN A 379 -16.96 4.79 2.49
C GLN A 379 -15.80 3.79 2.54
N ALA A 380 -16.06 2.50 2.78
CA ALA A 380 -15.02 1.47 2.80
C ALA A 380 -14.36 1.31 1.41
N ILE A 381 -15.13 1.29 0.33
CA ILE A 381 -14.59 1.25 -1.04
C ILE A 381 -13.78 2.53 -1.34
N ARG A 382 -14.27 3.69 -0.92
CA ARG A 382 -13.54 4.96 -1.06
C ARG A 382 -12.21 4.92 -0.31
N ALA A 383 -12.16 4.32 0.88
CA ALA A 383 -10.92 4.14 1.66
C ALA A 383 -9.88 3.33 0.89
N ALA A 384 -10.31 2.28 0.15
CA ALA A 384 -9.44 1.41 -0.65
C ALA A 384 -9.16 1.91 -2.07
N THR A 385 -9.62 3.09 -2.44
CA THR A 385 -9.46 3.66 -3.78
C THR A 385 -8.98 5.10 -3.70
N VAL A 386 -9.87 6.07 -3.54
CA VAL A 386 -9.53 7.50 -3.53
C VAL A 386 -8.63 7.84 -2.35
N SER A 387 -9.05 7.53 -1.11
CA SER A 387 -8.28 7.90 0.09
C SER A 387 -6.90 7.23 0.11
N ALA A 388 -6.83 5.93 -0.26
CA ALA A 388 -5.56 5.23 -0.38
C ALA A 388 -4.66 5.85 -1.47
N SER A 389 -5.21 6.23 -2.63
CA SER A 389 -4.42 6.89 -3.68
C SER A 389 -3.91 8.27 -3.26
N GLU A 390 -4.68 9.02 -2.45
CA GLU A 390 -4.26 10.29 -1.85
C GLU A 390 -3.11 10.08 -0.84
N LEU A 391 -3.23 9.10 0.05
CA LEU A 391 -2.19 8.75 0.99
C LEU A 391 -0.87 8.42 0.26
N LEU A 392 -0.94 7.61 -0.81
CA LEU A 392 0.21 7.25 -1.63
C LEU A 392 0.73 8.39 -2.52
N GLY A 393 0.04 9.54 -2.61
CA GLY A 393 0.39 10.62 -3.55
C GLY A 393 0.23 10.23 -5.02
N MET A 394 -0.67 9.29 -5.30
CA MET A 394 -0.91 8.74 -6.64
C MET A 394 -2.31 9.08 -7.20
N GLN A 395 -3.04 9.98 -6.58
CA GLN A 395 -4.42 10.35 -6.92
C GLN A 395 -4.59 10.81 -8.38
N ASP A 396 -3.54 11.32 -9.01
CA ASP A 396 -3.56 11.70 -10.43
C ASP A 396 -3.35 10.51 -11.38
N LYS A 397 -2.99 9.35 -10.86
CA LYS A 397 -2.62 8.15 -11.63
C LYS A 397 -3.57 6.98 -11.45
N ILE A 398 -4.11 6.77 -10.24
CA ILE A 398 -4.96 5.62 -9.85
C ILE A 398 -6.10 6.07 -8.92
N GLY A 399 -6.89 5.12 -8.42
CA GLY A 399 -7.94 5.35 -7.40
C GLY A 399 -9.31 5.73 -7.97
N THR A 400 -9.39 6.10 -9.25
CA THR A 400 -10.67 6.33 -9.96
C THR A 400 -10.56 5.85 -11.40
N ILE A 401 -11.70 5.51 -12.02
CA ILE A 401 -11.78 5.16 -13.44
C ILE A 401 -12.08 6.42 -14.25
N GLU A 402 -11.02 7.11 -14.70
CA GLU A 402 -11.13 8.38 -15.42
C GLU A 402 -10.11 8.47 -16.55
N PRO A 403 -10.42 9.21 -17.64
CA PRO A 403 -9.47 9.44 -18.73
C PRO A 403 -8.12 9.98 -18.24
N GLY A 404 -7.04 9.44 -18.76
CA GLY A 404 -5.66 9.81 -18.44
C GLY A 404 -5.03 9.03 -17.28
N LYS A 405 -5.82 8.40 -16.41
CA LYS A 405 -5.33 7.50 -15.35
C LYS A 405 -4.99 6.11 -15.90
N PHE A 406 -4.22 5.35 -15.14
CA PHE A 406 -3.98 3.96 -15.48
C PHE A 406 -5.28 3.16 -15.45
N ALA A 407 -5.39 2.22 -16.40
CA ALA A 407 -6.51 1.28 -16.44
C ALA A 407 -6.29 0.16 -15.41
N ASP A 408 -6.44 0.53 -14.13
CA ASP A 408 -6.48 -0.38 -13.01
C ASP A 408 -7.96 -0.60 -12.68
N ILE A 409 -8.49 -1.75 -13.07
CA ILE A 409 -9.92 -2.08 -13.03
C ILE A 409 -10.09 -3.45 -12.40
N VAL A 410 -10.99 -3.54 -11.42
CA VAL A 410 -11.48 -4.80 -10.89
C VAL A 410 -12.96 -4.94 -11.15
N ALA A 411 -13.46 -6.18 -11.21
CA ALA A 411 -14.90 -6.42 -11.31
C ALA A 411 -15.34 -7.58 -10.42
N VAL A 412 -16.57 -7.46 -9.92
CA VAL A 412 -17.20 -8.42 -9.02
C VAL A 412 -18.62 -8.72 -9.49
N LEU A 413 -19.11 -9.94 -9.24
CA LEU A 413 -20.52 -10.27 -9.39
C LEU A 413 -21.32 -9.64 -8.24
N GLY A 414 -22.38 -8.88 -8.58
CA GLY A 414 -23.29 -8.29 -7.60
C GLY A 414 -23.03 -6.79 -7.36
N ASP A 415 -23.67 -6.31 -6.29
CA ASP A 415 -23.66 -4.90 -5.89
C ASP A 415 -22.84 -4.74 -4.60
N PRO A 416 -21.62 -4.16 -4.67
CA PRO A 416 -20.76 -3.97 -3.51
C PRO A 416 -21.30 -2.93 -2.50
N LEU A 417 -22.31 -2.13 -2.88
CA LEU A 417 -22.99 -1.22 -1.95
C LEU A 417 -24.07 -1.92 -1.13
N ALA A 418 -24.66 -2.98 -1.69
CA ALA A 418 -25.63 -3.81 -0.98
C ALA A 418 -24.92 -4.81 -0.05
N ASP A 419 -23.83 -5.41 -0.51
CA ASP A 419 -23.02 -6.34 0.27
C ASP A 419 -21.53 -6.18 -0.09
N VAL A 420 -20.78 -5.57 0.82
CA VAL A 420 -19.35 -5.32 0.61
C VAL A 420 -18.50 -6.60 0.49
N ARG A 421 -19.02 -7.76 0.99
CA ARG A 421 -18.35 -9.06 0.94
C ARG A 421 -18.16 -9.60 -0.48
N VAL A 422 -18.87 -9.05 -1.48
CA VAL A 422 -18.61 -9.42 -2.88
C VAL A 422 -17.18 -9.05 -3.31
N LEU A 423 -16.54 -8.07 -2.63
CA LEU A 423 -15.14 -7.69 -2.85
C LEU A 423 -14.15 -8.77 -2.41
N GLU A 424 -14.55 -9.74 -1.60
CA GLU A 424 -13.75 -10.93 -1.27
C GLU A 424 -13.66 -11.92 -2.45
N LYS A 425 -14.45 -11.70 -3.51
CA LYS A 425 -14.54 -12.55 -4.70
C LYS A 425 -14.42 -11.73 -5.97
N VAL A 426 -13.26 -11.09 -6.14
CA VAL A 426 -12.97 -10.36 -7.37
C VAL A 426 -12.80 -11.35 -8.52
N ASP A 427 -13.59 -11.21 -9.59
CA ASP A 427 -13.61 -12.12 -10.74
C ASP A 427 -12.71 -11.64 -11.89
N PHE A 428 -12.48 -10.33 -11.99
CA PHE A 428 -11.65 -9.72 -13.01
C PHE A 428 -10.65 -8.74 -12.41
N VAL A 429 -9.40 -8.78 -12.91
CA VAL A 429 -8.34 -7.84 -12.52
C VAL A 429 -7.57 -7.39 -13.75
N MET A 430 -7.55 -6.08 -13.97
CA MET A 430 -6.71 -5.39 -14.94
C MET A 430 -5.83 -4.37 -14.19
N LYS A 431 -4.52 -4.35 -14.49
CA LYS A 431 -3.57 -3.36 -14.00
C LYS A 431 -2.82 -2.75 -15.18
N GLY A 432 -2.89 -1.44 -15.35
CA GLY A 432 -2.23 -0.74 -16.46
C GLY A 432 -2.62 -1.28 -17.84
N GLY A 433 -3.90 -1.65 -18.03
CA GLY A 433 -4.41 -2.20 -19.28
C GLY A 433 -4.11 -3.68 -19.50
N MET A 434 -3.27 -4.31 -18.68
CA MET A 434 -2.97 -5.74 -18.76
C MET A 434 -3.91 -6.55 -17.87
N VAL A 435 -4.48 -7.62 -18.40
CA VAL A 435 -5.40 -8.51 -17.68
C VAL A 435 -4.63 -9.59 -16.95
N TYR A 436 -4.84 -9.72 -15.64
CA TYR A 436 -4.21 -10.70 -14.76
C TYR A 436 -5.18 -11.78 -14.28
N LYS A 437 -6.48 -11.48 -14.25
CA LYS A 437 -7.54 -12.42 -13.88
C LYS A 437 -8.75 -12.20 -14.78
N LYS A 438 -9.38 -13.29 -15.21
CA LYS A 438 -10.62 -13.27 -16.02
C LYS A 438 -11.70 -14.08 -15.31
N PRO A 439 -12.99 -13.72 -15.47
CA PRO A 439 -14.13 -14.50 -14.96
C PRO A 439 -14.14 -15.95 -15.46
#